data_87ebdbf72884dd3c600a0249f446aa62
#
_entry.id   87ebdbf72884dd3c600a0249f446aa62
#
_cell.length_a   1.000
_cell.length_b   1.000
_cell.length_c   1.000
_cell.angle_alpha   90.00
_cell.angle_beta   90.00
_cell.angle_gamma   90.00
#
_symmetry.space_group_name_H-M   'P 1'
#
loop_
_entity.id
_entity.type
_entity.pdbx_description
1 polymer ?
#
loop_
_entity_poly.entity_id
_entity_poly.type
_entity_poly.pdbx_seq_one_letter_code
_entity_poly.pdbx_strand_id
1 'polypeptide(L)'
;KYFLIYAVIFALVLLTYFLNTACLIYPLHFTCFENFSWSIPKEQVIAMNNHYQTWSKAGMTPNYKVENPEEYIKYFNWVGGWIDGYFFNKVSDFLLGLFFVFIIFIITFSVISSGRKKIPLNKYHLSLYCIIALLFFEWFYNHPSLRYGGFCLVMLLIFIPLSFFLSSYTIEIKKFNKAVIILILIGISVFIGRNINRIHKEINFYKYKPLSNIFYYMDEKHFVVHKQVYEIISSYQICKNTNQCDKKSKRIKK
;
A
#
# COMPACT_ATOMS: atom_id res chain seq x y z
N LYS A 1 18.31 19.59 14.07
CA LYS A 1 18.69 19.67 12.64
C LYS A 1 17.76 18.85 11.74
N TYR A 2 17.49 17.59 12.06
CA TYR A 2 16.60 16.73 11.26
C TYR A 2 15.13 17.15 11.30
N PHE A 3 14.64 17.67 12.43
CA PHE A 3 13.26 18.16 12.56
C PHE A 3 12.92 19.22 11.49
N LEU A 4 13.82 20.14 11.21
CA LEU A 4 13.61 21.17 10.19
C LEU A 4 13.45 20.55 8.78
N ILE A 5 14.26 19.53 8.47
CA ILE A 5 14.19 18.84 7.17
C ILE A 5 12.83 18.15 7.02
N TYR A 6 12.38 17.43 8.05
CA TYR A 6 11.06 16.78 8.02
C TYR A 6 9.92 17.79 7.93
N ALA A 7 10.01 18.92 8.65
CA ALA A 7 9.01 19.98 8.59
C ALA A 7 8.92 20.59 7.18
N VAL A 8 10.04 20.83 6.51
CA VAL A 8 10.08 21.33 5.12
C VAL A 8 9.47 20.32 4.16
N ILE A 9 9.85 19.05 4.25
CA ILE A 9 9.27 17.99 3.39
C ILE A 9 7.76 17.90 3.60
N PHE A 10 7.31 17.91 4.85
CA PHE A 10 5.88 17.88 5.17
C PHE A 10 5.14 19.09 4.59
N ALA A 11 5.69 20.31 4.73
CA ALA A 11 5.11 21.51 4.15
C ALA A 11 5.03 21.45 2.62
N LEU A 12 6.05 20.90 1.95
CA LEU A 12 6.03 20.68 0.50
C LEU A 12 4.94 19.70 0.07
N VAL A 13 4.72 18.62 0.83
CA VAL A 13 3.65 17.66 0.56
C VAL A 13 2.28 18.33 0.71
N LEU A 14 2.05 19.07 1.79
CA LEU A 14 0.80 19.82 1.99
C LEU A 14 0.56 20.84 0.87
N LEU A 15 1.61 21.57 0.47
CA LEU A 15 1.54 22.53 -0.63
C LEU A 15 1.19 21.82 -1.95
N THR A 16 1.77 20.66 -2.22
CA THR A 16 1.47 19.89 -3.42
C THR A 16 0.00 19.47 -3.46
N TYR A 17 -0.56 18.98 -2.36
CA TYR A 17 -1.99 18.66 -2.29
C TYR A 17 -2.84 19.91 -2.50
N PHE A 18 -2.52 21.00 -1.80
CA PHE A 18 -3.25 22.25 -1.89
C PHE A 18 -3.29 22.81 -3.32
N LEU A 19 -2.15 22.87 -4.00
CA LEU A 19 -2.07 23.40 -5.37
C LEU A 19 -2.83 22.54 -6.39
N ASN A 20 -2.96 21.23 -6.15
CA ASN A 20 -3.66 20.34 -7.09
C ASN A 20 -5.15 20.18 -6.81
N THR A 21 -5.58 20.31 -5.54
CA THR A 21 -6.94 19.92 -5.13
C THR A 21 -7.65 20.98 -4.29
N ALA A 22 -6.93 22.03 -3.89
CA ALA A 22 -7.33 22.98 -2.85
C ALA A 22 -7.59 22.35 -1.47
N CYS A 23 -7.06 21.15 -1.21
CA CYS A 23 -7.12 20.48 0.09
C CYS A 23 -5.72 20.39 0.68
N LEU A 24 -5.56 20.58 1.99
CA LEU A 24 -4.27 20.35 2.66
C LEU A 24 -3.92 18.87 2.71
N ILE A 25 -4.92 18.02 2.94
CA ILE A 25 -4.77 16.56 2.96
C ILE A 25 -5.90 15.96 2.14
N TYR A 26 -5.61 15.55 0.91
CA TYR A 26 -6.59 14.89 0.05
C TYR A 26 -6.61 13.37 0.33
N PRO A 27 -7.81 12.72 0.39
CA PRO A 27 -9.16 13.22 0.16
C PRO A 27 -9.97 13.52 1.45
N LEU A 28 -9.40 14.21 2.42
CA LEU A 28 -10.09 14.62 3.64
C LEU A 28 -10.85 15.93 3.41
N HIS A 29 -12.16 15.84 3.19
CA HIS A 29 -13.00 16.97 2.78
C HIS A 29 -12.98 18.18 3.74
N PHE A 30 -12.81 17.96 5.06
CA PHE A 30 -12.74 19.04 6.05
C PHE A 30 -11.44 19.86 5.98
N THR A 31 -10.44 19.41 5.21
CA THR A 31 -9.19 20.14 4.95
C THR A 31 -9.23 20.90 3.63
N CYS A 32 -10.36 20.91 2.92
CA CYS A 32 -10.50 21.46 1.59
C CYS A 32 -11.13 22.86 1.64
N PHE A 33 -10.68 23.73 0.75
CA PHE A 33 -11.13 25.10 0.58
C PHE A 33 -11.90 25.22 -0.74
N GLU A 34 -13.17 25.58 -0.67
CA GLU A 34 -14.06 25.62 -1.85
C GLU A 34 -13.96 26.93 -2.65
N ASN A 35 -13.25 27.95 -2.12
CA ASN A 35 -13.24 29.31 -2.68
C ASN A 35 -12.25 29.51 -3.84
N PHE A 36 -11.53 28.49 -4.27
CA PHE A 36 -10.55 28.61 -5.34
C PHE A 36 -11.12 28.06 -6.67
N SER A 37 -10.71 28.67 -7.78
CA SER A 37 -11.15 28.26 -9.13
C SER A 37 -10.73 26.83 -9.51
N TRP A 38 -9.71 26.27 -8.85
CA TRP A 38 -9.21 24.90 -9.05
C TRP A 38 -9.65 23.92 -7.96
N SER A 39 -10.53 24.34 -7.04
CA SER A 39 -10.99 23.45 -5.98
C SER A 39 -11.83 22.31 -6.53
N ILE A 40 -11.58 21.11 -6.01
CA ILE A 40 -12.41 19.94 -6.31
C ILE A 40 -13.72 20.09 -5.52
N PRO A 41 -14.88 19.89 -6.15
CA PRO A 41 -16.17 19.92 -5.45
C PRO A 41 -16.20 18.96 -4.26
N LYS A 42 -16.76 19.40 -3.14
CA LYS A 42 -16.80 18.64 -1.88
C LYS A 42 -17.40 17.24 -2.03
N GLU A 43 -18.47 17.13 -2.81
CA GLU A 43 -19.12 15.85 -3.08
C GLU A 43 -18.16 14.85 -3.77
N GLN A 44 -17.33 15.33 -4.68
CA GLN A 44 -16.33 14.49 -5.35
C GLN A 44 -15.23 14.05 -4.38
N VAL A 45 -14.80 14.91 -3.47
CA VAL A 45 -13.80 14.56 -2.45
C VAL A 45 -14.36 13.49 -1.51
N ILE A 46 -15.62 13.64 -1.05
CA ILE A 46 -16.30 12.65 -0.21
C ILE A 46 -16.47 11.33 -0.96
N ALA A 47 -16.94 11.37 -2.21
CA ALA A 47 -17.10 10.17 -3.03
C ALA A 47 -15.76 9.43 -3.23
N MET A 48 -14.68 10.16 -3.45
CA MET A 48 -13.34 9.59 -3.58
C MET A 48 -12.84 8.96 -2.27
N ASN A 49 -13.06 9.63 -1.13
CA ASN A 49 -12.71 9.06 0.18
C ASN A 49 -13.49 7.77 0.45
N ASN A 50 -14.79 7.76 0.20
CA ASN A 50 -15.65 6.57 0.34
C ASN A 50 -15.19 5.44 -0.60
N HIS A 51 -14.81 5.78 -1.82
CA HIS A 51 -14.28 4.82 -2.78
C HIS A 51 -12.98 4.17 -2.29
N TYR A 52 -12.01 4.93 -1.81
CA TYR A 52 -10.77 4.39 -1.26
C TYR A 52 -10.98 3.54 0.00
N GLN A 53 -11.88 3.98 0.89
CA GLN A 53 -12.25 3.18 2.06
C GLN A 53 -12.92 1.87 1.65
N THR A 54 -13.89 1.91 0.76
CA THR A 54 -14.56 0.70 0.27
C THR A 54 -13.57 -0.25 -0.39
N TRP A 55 -12.69 0.28 -1.24
CA TRP A 55 -11.70 -0.52 -1.92
C TRP A 55 -10.71 -1.22 -0.96
N SER A 56 -10.25 -0.53 0.07
CA SER A 56 -9.34 -1.11 1.07
C SER A 56 -10.04 -2.09 2.02
N LYS A 57 -11.30 -1.82 2.38
CA LYS A 57 -12.11 -2.63 3.28
C LYS A 57 -12.69 -3.88 2.59
N ALA A 58 -12.96 -3.81 1.28
CA ALA A 58 -13.47 -4.93 0.50
C ALA A 58 -12.38 -5.87 -0.05
N GLY A 59 -11.14 -5.76 0.42
CA GLY A 59 -10.05 -6.68 0.09
C GLY A 59 -9.25 -6.34 -1.15
N MET A 60 -9.31 -5.12 -1.65
CA MET A 60 -8.51 -4.62 -2.78
C MET A 60 -8.66 -5.46 -4.06
N THR A 61 -9.81 -6.01 -4.31
CA THR A 61 -10.08 -6.72 -5.57
C THR A 61 -10.64 -5.74 -6.60
N PRO A 62 -10.20 -5.77 -7.86
CA PRO A 62 -10.73 -4.89 -8.90
C PRO A 62 -12.23 -5.09 -9.16
N ASN A 63 -12.77 -6.23 -8.76
CA ASN A 63 -14.16 -6.63 -8.94
C ASN A 63 -14.91 -6.78 -7.61
N TYR A 64 -14.55 -6.00 -6.58
CA TYR A 64 -15.33 -6.06 -5.35
C TYR A 64 -16.79 -5.68 -5.67
N LYS A 65 -17.69 -6.59 -5.33
CA LYS A 65 -19.12 -6.35 -5.45
C LYS A 65 -19.66 -6.02 -4.08
N VAL A 66 -19.83 -4.75 -3.81
CA VAL A 66 -20.49 -4.25 -2.61
C VAL A 66 -21.74 -3.53 -3.08
N GLU A 67 -22.91 -4.06 -2.71
CA GLU A 67 -24.20 -3.52 -3.15
C GLU A 67 -24.44 -2.11 -2.62
N ASN A 68 -24.12 -1.88 -1.35
CA ASN A 68 -24.23 -0.58 -0.70
C ASN A 68 -22.91 -0.19 -0.05
N PRO A 69 -22.00 0.54 -0.76
CA PRO A 69 -20.70 0.92 -0.25
C PRO A 69 -20.76 1.76 1.02
N GLU A 70 -21.73 2.65 1.15
CA GLU A 70 -21.84 3.55 2.30
C GLU A 70 -22.21 2.80 3.58
N GLU A 71 -23.08 1.81 3.50
CA GLU A 71 -23.44 0.95 4.63
C GLU A 71 -22.32 -0.03 4.97
N TYR A 72 -21.65 -0.55 3.93
CA TYR A 72 -20.55 -1.48 4.09
C TYR A 72 -19.38 -0.88 4.86
N ILE A 73 -18.99 0.36 4.59
CA ILE A 73 -17.86 1.02 5.26
C ILE A 73 -18.18 1.53 6.67
N LYS A 74 -19.46 1.59 7.07
CA LYS A 74 -19.87 2.06 8.40
C LYS A 74 -19.39 1.10 9.49
N TYR A 75 -18.85 1.69 10.56
CA TYR A 75 -18.41 0.95 11.75
C TYR A 75 -17.51 -0.23 11.39
N PHE A 76 -17.92 -1.44 11.75
CA PHE A 76 -17.20 -2.70 11.54
C PHE A 76 -17.93 -3.68 10.62
N ASN A 77 -18.95 -3.23 9.86
CA ASN A 77 -19.74 -4.09 8.97
C ASN A 77 -18.86 -4.81 7.92
N TRP A 78 -17.78 -4.17 7.50
CA TRP A 78 -16.81 -4.67 6.52
C TRP A 78 -15.87 -5.75 7.04
N VAL A 79 -15.72 -5.92 8.38
CA VAL A 79 -14.66 -6.75 8.97
C VAL A 79 -14.79 -8.21 8.56
N GLY A 80 -16.01 -8.79 8.56
CA GLY A 80 -16.22 -10.17 8.11
C GLY A 80 -15.73 -10.39 6.68
N GLY A 81 -16.18 -9.56 5.74
CA GLY A 81 -15.76 -9.65 4.34
C GLY A 81 -14.26 -9.40 4.15
N TRP A 82 -13.66 -8.53 4.95
CA TRP A 82 -12.22 -8.26 4.92
C TRP A 82 -11.40 -9.46 5.43
N ILE A 83 -11.87 -10.13 6.50
CA ILE A 83 -11.20 -11.33 7.02
C ILE A 83 -11.19 -12.42 5.96
N ASP A 84 -12.33 -12.71 5.36
CA ASP A 84 -12.46 -13.79 4.38
C ASP A 84 -11.74 -13.47 3.06
N GLY A 85 -11.89 -12.24 2.57
CA GLY A 85 -11.36 -11.84 1.28
C GLY A 85 -9.90 -11.38 1.28
N TYR A 86 -9.43 -10.78 2.37
CA TYR A 86 -8.10 -10.16 2.40
C TYR A 86 -7.17 -10.71 3.47
N PHE A 87 -7.65 -10.89 4.71
CA PHE A 87 -6.80 -11.35 5.81
C PHE A 87 -6.16 -12.69 5.50
N PHE A 88 -6.96 -13.73 5.23
CA PHE A 88 -6.43 -15.07 4.95
C PHE A 88 -5.65 -15.16 3.63
N ASN A 89 -5.92 -14.30 2.66
CA ASN A 89 -5.24 -14.33 1.36
C ASN A 89 -3.95 -13.49 1.30
N LYS A 90 -3.81 -12.46 2.15
CA LYS A 90 -2.68 -11.51 2.05
C LYS A 90 -2.01 -11.24 3.38
N VAL A 91 -2.80 -10.95 4.44
CA VAL A 91 -2.24 -10.54 5.73
C VAL A 91 -1.63 -11.72 6.45
N SER A 92 -2.29 -12.87 6.44
CA SER A 92 -1.78 -14.11 7.07
C SER A 92 -0.46 -14.55 6.45
N ASP A 93 -0.34 -14.55 5.12
CA ASP A 93 0.91 -14.89 4.42
C ASP A 93 2.03 -13.90 4.77
N PHE A 94 1.69 -12.62 4.83
CA PHE A 94 2.63 -11.57 5.23
C PHE A 94 3.11 -11.77 6.68
N LEU A 95 2.19 -12.02 7.62
CA LEU A 95 2.52 -12.28 9.02
C LEU A 95 3.34 -13.54 9.20
N LEU A 96 3.02 -14.61 8.46
CA LEU A 96 3.80 -15.84 8.47
C LEU A 96 5.24 -15.60 8.00
N GLY A 97 5.39 -14.87 6.90
CA GLY A 97 6.71 -14.46 6.40
C GLY A 97 7.51 -13.64 7.43
N LEU A 98 6.87 -12.68 8.08
CA LEU A 98 7.48 -11.89 9.15
C LEU A 98 7.88 -12.76 10.36
N PHE A 99 7.07 -13.73 10.74
CA PHE A 99 7.35 -14.64 11.83
C PHE A 99 8.60 -15.50 11.54
N PHE A 100 8.75 -16.00 10.32
CA PHE A 100 9.97 -16.69 9.91
C PHE A 100 11.21 -15.80 9.97
N VAL A 101 11.10 -14.56 9.51
CA VAL A 101 12.19 -13.57 9.61
C VAL A 101 12.56 -13.34 11.09
N PHE A 102 11.57 -13.18 11.95
CA PHE A 102 11.77 -13.01 13.39
C PHE A 102 12.52 -14.19 14.03
N ILE A 103 12.14 -15.43 13.70
CA ILE A 103 12.83 -16.64 14.18
C ILE A 103 14.28 -16.67 13.70
N ILE A 104 14.53 -16.37 12.41
CA ILE A 104 15.88 -16.33 11.85
C ILE A 104 16.76 -15.34 12.62
N PHE A 105 16.24 -14.14 12.90
CA PHE A 105 16.95 -13.14 13.70
C PHE A 105 17.25 -13.66 15.11
N ILE A 106 16.27 -14.22 15.79
CA ILE A 106 16.46 -14.77 17.16
C ILE A 106 17.56 -15.85 17.16
N ILE A 107 17.48 -16.81 16.26
CA ILE A 107 18.47 -17.90 16.18
C ILE A 107 19.86 -17.33 15.89
N THR A 108 19.99 -16.49 14.87
CA THR A 108 21.26 -15.91 14.47
C THR A 108 21.93 -15.16 15.61
N PHE A 109 21.18 -14.29 16.28
CA PHE A 109 21.73 -13.47 17.37
C PHE A 109 21.94 -14.25 18.65
N SER A 110 21.14 -15.27 18.94
CA SER A 110 21.37 -16.18 20.06
C SER A 110 22.67 -16.99 19.91
N VAL A 111 23.00 -17.41 18.69
CA VAL A 111 24.24 -18.18 18.42
C VAL A 111 25.49 -17.29 18.45
N ILE A 112 25.38 -16.03 17.99
CA ILE A 112 26.53 -15.12 17.89
C ILE A 112 26.82 -14.38 19.20
N SER A 113 25.83 -14.36 20.11
CA SER A 113 25.93 -13.64 21.38
C SER A 113 26.98 -14.24 22.31
N SER A 114 27.74 -13.35 22.97
CA SER A 114 28.67 -13.71 24.03
C SER A 114 28.07 -13.64 25.45
N GLY A 115 26.86 -13.16 25.60
CA GLY A 115 26.17 -13.07 26.89
C GLY A 115 24.87 -12.27 26.82
N ARG A 116 24.11 -12.28 27.93
CA ARG A 116 22.88 -11.51 28.08
C ARG A 116 22.98 -10.52 29.23
N LYS A 117 22.49 -9.31 29.04
CA LYS A 117 22.30 -8.28 30.08
C LYS A 117 20.80 -8.09 30.32
N LYS A 118 20.42 -7.97 31.62
CA LYS A 118 19.06 -7.53 31.95
C LYS A 118 18.92 -6.05 31.58
N ILE A 119 18.05 -5.73 30.67
CA ILE A 119 17.72 -4.35 30.30
C ILE A 119 16.39 -3.99 30.95
N PRO A 120 16.35 -2.92 31.77
CA PRO A 120 15.08 -2.46 32.33
C PRO A 120 14.17 -1.94 31.22
N LEU A 121 12.88 -2.26 31.32
CA LEU A 121 11.87 -1.73 30.41
C LEU A 121 11.84 -0.20 30.56
N ASN A 122 12.22 0.53 29.53
CA ASN A 122 12.27 1.97 29.57
C ASN A 122 10.90 2.54 29.15
N LYS A 123 10.46 3.64 29.80
CA LYS A 123 9.25 4.38 29.46
C LYS A 123 9.14 4.77 27.98
N TYR A 124 10.26 4.97 27.31
CA TYR A 124 10.29 5.28 25.87
C TYR A 124 9.81 4.13 24.99
N HIS A 125 10.07 2.88 25.37
CA HIS A 125 9.55 1.72 24.64
C HIS A 125 8.03 1.64 24.78
N LEU A 126 7.50 1.89 25.96
CA LEU A 126 6.05 1.91 26.18
C LEU A 126 5.37 3.03 25.37
N SER A 127 5.93 4.25 25.41
CA SER A 127 5.43 5.35 24.59
C SER A 127 5.41 5.01 23.10
N LEU A 128 6.49 4.39 22.61
CA LEU A 128 6.57 3.97 21.21
C LEU A 128 5.49 2.94 20.87
N TYR A 129 5.29 1.94 21.74
CA TYR A 129 4.20 0.97 21.58
C TYR A 129 2.83 1.64 21.51
N CYS A 130 2.55 2.58 22.41
CA CYS A 130 1.27 3.30 22.42
C CYS A 130 1.06 4.09 21.12
N ILE A 131 2.07 4.78 20.62
CA ILE A 131 1.99 5.55 19.37
C ILE A 131 1.71 4.60 18.19
N ILE A 132 2.47 3.52 18.08
CA ILE A 132 2.28 2.56 16.97
C ILE A 132 0.95 1.82 17.08
N ALA A 133 0.48 1.54 18.30
CA ALA A 133 -0.86 0.96 18.50
C ALA A 133 -1.96 1.91 18.05
N LEU A 134 -1.86 3.22 18.33
CA LEU A 134 -2.81 4.21 17.82
C LEU A 134 -2.79 4.27 16.29
N LEU A 135 -1.61 4.28 15.67
CA LEU A 135 -1.47 4.23 14.21
C LEU A 135 -2.02 2.93 13.61
N PHE A 136 -1.88 1.81 14.32
CA PHE A 136 -2.47 0.53 13.91
C PHE A 136 -4.00 0.59 13.92
N PHE A 137 -4.62 1.14 14.97
CA PHE A 137 -6.09 1.29 15.03
C PHE A 137 -6.61 2.26 13.96
N GLU A 138 -5.91 3.36 13.71
CA GLU A 138 -6.24 4.31 12.64
C GLU A 138 -6.18 3.62 11.28
N TRP A 139 -5.08 2.93 10.99
CA TRP A 139 -4.92 2.15 9.76
C TRP A 139 -6.01 1.09 9.59
N PHE A 140 -6.25 0.28 10.63
CA PHE A 140 -7.22 -0.79 10.57
C PHE A 140 -8.64 -0.27 10.33
N TYR A 141 -9.03 0.81 11.00
CA TYR A 141 -10.35 1.37 10.87
C TYR A 141 -10.61 2.05 9.53
N ASN A 142 -9.66 2.82 9.02
CA ASN A 142 -9.84 3.63 7.82
C ASN A 142 -9.43 2.90 6.53
N HIS A 143 -8.25 2.30 6.51
CA HIS A 143 -7.66 1.73 5.29
C HIS A 143 -6.90 0.42 5.59
N PRO A 144 -7.58 -0.68 5.95
CA PRO A 144 -6.98 -1.93 6.42
C PRO A 144 -6.29 -2.73 5.30
N SER A 145 -5.46 -2.08 4.53
CA SER A 145 -4.65 -2.68 3.48
C SER A 145 -3.17 -2.58 3.83
N LEU A 146 -2.43 -3.66 3.67
CA LEU A 146 -0.97 -3.70 3.93
C LEU A 146 -0.21 -2.61 3.18
N ARG A 147 -0.71 -2.19 2.04
CA ARG A 147 -0.10 -1.14 1.22
C ARG A 147 -0.08 0.23 1.92
N TYR A 148 -1.10 0.53 2.73
CA TYR A 148 -1.25 1.84 3.36
C TYR A 148 -0.67 1.91 4.77
N GLY A 149 -0.66 0.80 5.51
CA GLY A 149 -0.22 0.84 6.91
C GLY A 149 0.36 -0.48 7.42
N GLY A 150 0.74 -1.40 6.54
CA GLY A 150 1.35 -2.68 6.95
C GLY A 150 2.62 -2.51 7.80
N PHE A 151 3.27 -1.36 7.76
CA PHE A 151 4.40 -1.03 8.64
C PHE A 151 4.02 -1.07 10.13
N CYS A 152 2.78 -0.73 10.49
CA CYS A 152 2.32 -0.82 11.88
C CYS A 152 2.37 -2.25 12.41
N LEU A 153 1.97 -3.23 11.58
CA LEU A 153 2.09 -4.65 11.93
C LEU A 153 3.54 -5.07 12.12
N VAL A 154 4.43 -4.65 11.21
CA VAL A 154 5.88 -4.94 11.31
C VAL A 154 6.45 -4.33 12.58
N MET A 155 6.11 -3.09 12.88
CA MET A 155 6.60 -2.38 14.06
C MET A 155 6.11 -3.04 15.35
N LEU A 156 4.80 -3.31 15.47
CA LEU A 156 4.21 -3.89 16.69
C LEU A 156 4.66 -5.33 16.94
N LEU A 157 4.63 -6.16 15.90
CA LEU A 157 4.81 -7.60 16.05
C LEU A 157 6.27 -8.05 15.95
N ILE A 158 7.10 -7.31 15.21
CA ILE A 158 8.48 -7.71 14.92
C ILE A 158 9.49 -6.68 15.43
N PHE A 159 9.45 -5.47 14.90
CA PHE A 159 10.56 -4.52 15.08
C PHE A 159 10.75 -4.12 16.55
N ILE A 160 9.69 -3.75 17.25
CA ILE A 160 9.79 -3.33 18.65
C ILE A 160 10.16 -4.53 19.56
N PRO A 161 9.47 -5.69 19.51
CA PRO A 161 9.87 -6.87 20.28
C PRO A 161 11.30 -7.33 19.97
N LEU A 162 11.67 -7.36 18.68
CA LEU A 162 13.01 -7.76 18.26
C LEU A 162 14.09 -6.78 18.75
N SER A 163 13.86 -5.48 18.64
CA SER A 163 14.82 -4.47 19.14
C SER A 163 15.05 -4.60 20.65
N PHE A 164 13.98 -4.82 21.40
CA PHE A 164 14.06 -5.07 22.83
C PHE A 164 14.81 -6.38 23.15
N PHE A 165 14.50 -7.45 22.43
CA PHE A 165 15.17 -8.73 22.56
C PHE A 165 16.66 -8.62 22.22
N LEU A 166 17.00 -8.03 21.07
CA LEU A 166 18.39 -7.87 20.63
C LEU A 166 19.21 -6.97 21.53
N SER A 167 18.61 -5.94 22.12
CA SER A 167 19.29 -5.05 23.05
C SER A 167 19.77 -5.75 24.34
N SER A 168 19.18 -6.91 24.67
CA SER A 168 19.61 -7.74 25.80
C SER A 168 20.89 -8.54 25.55
N TYR A 169 21.31 -8.68 24.30
CA TYR A 169 22.52 -9.43 23.96
C TYR A 169 23.77 -8.54 23.92
N THR A 170 24.88 -9.09 24.38
CA THR A 170 26.21 -8.49 24.18
C THR A 170 26.89 -9.19 23.01
N ILE A 171 27.16 -8.44 21.96
CA ILE A 171 27.74 -8.99 20.73
C ILE A 171 28.95 -8.15 20.32
N GLU A 172 30.03 -8.81 19.91
CA GLU A 172 31.19 -8.13 19.32
C GLU A 172 30.79 -7.44 18.00
N ILE A 173 31.18 -6.18 17.84
CA ILE A 173 30.81 -5.37 16.66
C ILE A 173 31.20 -6.07 15.34
N LYS A 174 32.35 -6.74 15.28
CA LYS A 174 32.80 -7.46 14.06
C LYS A 174 31.87 -8.62 13.71
N LYS A 175 31.46 -9.41 14.71
CA LYS A 175 30.52 -10.54 14.51
C LYS A 175 29.13 -10.04 14.14
N PHE A 176 28.68 -8.95 14.78
CA PHE A 176 27.42 -8.29 14.46
C PHE A 176 27.39 -7.83 13.00
N ASN A 177 28.37 -7.06 12.55
CA ASN A 177 28.43 -6.56 11.18
C ASN A 177 28.45 -7.70 10.15
N LYS A 178 29.21 -8.77 10.41
CA LYS A 178 29.24 -9.95 9.52
C LYS A 178 27.86 -10.60 9.42
N ALA A 179 27.17 -10.81 10.54
CA ALA A 179 25.85 -11.39 10.57
C ALA A 179 24.81 -10.54 9.83
N VAL A 180 24.84 -9.22 10.05
CA VAL A 180 23.95 -8.27 9.37
C VAL A 180 24.18 -8.29 7.85
N ILE A 181 25.43 -8.29 7.39
CA ILE A 181 25.73 -8.37 5.96
C ILE A 181 25.19 -9.68 5.36
N ILE A 182 25.39 -10.80 6.03
CA ILE A 182 24.86 -12.10 5.56
C ILE A 182 23.34 -12.07 5.45
N LEU A 183 22.64 -11.55 6.47
CA LEU A 183 21.18 -11.45 6.48
C LEU A 183 20.67 -10.53 5.37
N ILE A 184 21.36 -9.40 5.11
CA ILE A 184 21.03 -8.49 4.00
C ILE A 184 21.21 -9.22 2.67
N LEU A 185 22.32 -9.94 2.47
CA LEU A 185 22.57 -10.68 1.23
C LEU A 185 21.50 -11.77 1.01
N ILE A 186 21.10 -12.49 2.05
CA ILE A 186 20.00 -13.47 1.97
C ILE A 186 18.71 -12.76 1.57
N GLY A 187 18.37 -11.65 2.22
CA GLY A 187 17.16 -10.87 1.90
C GLY A 187 17.14 -10.39 0.45
N ILE A 188 18.25 -9.84 -0.03
CA ILE A 188 18.41 -9.42 -1.43
C ILE A 188 18.26 -10.61 -2.38
N SER A 189 18.88 -11.74 -2.07
CA SER A 189 18.80 -12.95 -2.91
C SER A 189 17.38 -13.49 -3.02
N VAL A 190 16.64 -13.54 -1.92
CA VAL A 190 15.22 -13.92 -1.90
C VAL A 190 14.37 -12.94 -2.70
N PHE A 191 14.60 -11.63 -2.54
CA PHE A 191 13.89 -10.59 -3.29
C PHE A 191 14.14 -10.71 -4.79
N ILE A 192 15.40 -10.87 -5.20
CA ILE A 192 15.78 -11.05 -6.62
C ILE A 192 15.15 -12.34 -7.17
N GLY A 193 15.29 -13.47 -6.46
CA GLY A 193 14.72 -14.75 -6.89
C GLY A 193 13.20 -14.69 -7.08
N ARG A 194 12.50 -14.03 -6.14
CA ARG A 194 11.04 -13.82 -6.25
C ARG A 194 10.67 -12.94 -7.46
N ASN A 195 11.42 -11.87 -7.71
CA ASN A 195 11.16 -11.00 -8.86
C ASN A 195 11.47 -11.69 -10.18
N ILE A 196 12.56 -12.46 -10.28
CA ILE A 196 12.87 -13.27 -11.46
C ILE A 196 11.73 -14.27 -11.74
N ASN A 197 11.27 -14.99 -10.71
CA ASN A 197 10.15 -15.94 -10.87
C ASN A 197 8.86 -15.24 -11.32
N ARG A 198 8.57 -14.04 -10.79
CA ARG A 198 7.43 -13.24 -11.21
C ARG A 198 7.54 -12.82 -12.67
N ILE A 199 8.69 -12.26 -13.06
CA ILE A 199 8.95 -11.83 -14.44
C ILE A 199 8.82 -13.04 -15.39
N HIS A 200 9.39 -14.18 -15.03
CA HIS A 200 9.29 -15.41 -15.82
C HIS A 200 7.83 -15.85 -16.01
N LYS A 201 7.02 -15.82 -14.94
CA LYS A 201 5.58 -16.12 -15.04
C LYS A 201 4.83 -15.12 -15.91
N GLU A 202 5.13 -13.83 -15.80
CA GLU A 202 4.51 -12.78 -16.61
C GLU A 202 4.90 -12.92 -18.10
N ILE A 203 6.17 -13.20 -18.40
CA ILE A 203 6.63 -13.45 -19.79
C ILE A 203 5.87 -14.65 -20.39
N ASN A 204 5.75 -15.75 -19.64
CA ASN A 204 5.06 -16.94 -20.11
C ASN A 204 3.55 -16.72 -20.30
N PHE A 205 2.94 -15.90 -19.46
CA PHE A 205 1.52 -15.60 -19.51
C PHE A 205 1.17 -14.59 -20.62
N TYR A 206 1.92 -13.49 -20.70
CA TYR A 206 1.67 -12.41 -21.66
C TYR A 206 2.46 -12.55 -22.96
N LYS A 207 3.43 -13.49 -23.02
CA LYS A 207 4.30 -13.76 -24.19
C LYS A 207 5.04 -12.54 -24.74
N TYR A 208 5.34 -11.56 -23.89
CA TYR A 208 6.12 -10.40 -24.31
C TYR A 208 7.63 -10.66 -24.26
N LYS A 209 8.39 -9.91 -25.06
CA LYS A 209 9.86 -9.95 -25.06
C LYS A 209 10.38 -8.92 -24.06
N PRO A 210 11.04 -9.31 -22.96
CA PRO A 210 11.40 -8.40 -21.86
C PRO A 210 12.42 -7.31 -22.25
N LEU A 211 13.17 -7.51 -23.35
CA LEU A 211 14.15 -6.56 -23.86
C LEU A 211 13.64 -5.76 -25.09
N SER A 212 12.44 -6.02 -25.57
CA SER A 212 11.83 -5.20 -26.58
C SER A 212 11.17 -3.99 -25.94
N ASN A 213 11.26 -2.87 -26.58
CA ASN A 213 10.86 -1.51 -26.20
C ASN A 213 9.92 -1.43 -24.97
N ILE A 214 10.41 -0.89 -23.87
CA ILE A 214 9.80 -0.95 -22.52
C ILE A 214 8.48 -0.16 -22.43
N PHE A 215 8.21 0.71 -23.38
CA PHE A 215 7.04 1.57 -23.37
C PHE A 215 5.86 0.88 -24.06
N TYR A 216 4.87 0.46 -23.28
CA TYR A 216 3.54 0.02 -23.74
C TYR A 216 3.46 -1.32 -24.48
N TYR A 217 4.09 -2.36 -23.97
CA TYR A 217 3.77 -3.70 -24.45
C TYR A 217 2.46 -4.18 -23.79
N MET A 218 1.34 -3.83 -24.42
CA MET A 218 0.09 -4.56 -24.16
C MET A 218 0.11 -5.83 -25.01
N ASP A 219 -0.39 -6.95 -24.48
CA ASP A 219 -0.66 -8.10 -25.33
C ASP A 219 -1.68 -7.71 -26.42
N GLU A 220 -1.67 -8.40 -27.55
CA GLU A 220 -2.58 -8.09 -28.67
C GLU A 220 -4.05 -8.05 -28.24
N LYS A 221 -4.42 -8.89 -27.30
CA LYS A 221 -5.79 -8.99 -26.77
C LYS A 221 -6.19 -7.74 -25.99
N HIS A 222 -5.33 -7.24 -25.11
CA HIS A 222 -5.56 -5.99 -24.39
C HIS A 222 -5.49 -4.77 -25.32
N PHE A 223 -4.58 -4.79 -26.29
CA PHE A 223 -4.48 -3.74 -27.29
C PHE A 223 -5.75 -3.63 -28.14
N VAL A 224 -6.31 -4.75 -28.60
CA VAL A 224 -7.57 -4.78 -29.36
C VAL A 224 -8.72 -4.22 -28.54
N VAL A 225 -8.85 -4.63 -27.26
CA VAL A 225 -9.89 -4.12 -26.38
C VAL A 225 -9.71 -2.62 -26.13
N HIS A 226 -8.49 -2.16 -25.87
CA HIS A 226 -8.21 -0.74 -25.63
C HIS A 226 -8.47 0.11 -26.88
N LYS A 227 -8.11 -0.39 -28.05
CA LYS A 227 -8.41 0.25 -29.34
C LYS A 227 -9.92 0.36 -29.57
N GLN A 228 -10.66 -0.71 -29.32
CA GLN A 228 -12.13 -0.70 -29.44
C GLN A 228 -12.78 0.30 -28.48
N VAL A 229 -12.33 0.35 -27.22
CA VAL A 229 -12.82 1.32 -26.23
C VAL A 229 -12.49 2.76 -26.67
N TYR A 230 -11.28 3.00 -27.17
CA TYR A 230 -10.88 4.31 -27.69
C TYR A 230 -11.71 4.73 -28.89
N GLU A 231 -11.96 3.84 -29.84
CA GLU A 231 -12.81 4.10 -31.02
C GLU A 231 -14.25 4.42 -30.58
N ILE A 232 -14.78 3.71 -29.58
CA ILE A 232 -16.13 3.97 -29.05
C ILE A 232 -16.18 5.37 -28.40
N ILE A 233 -15.19 5.71 -27.56
CA ILE A 233 -15.14 7.00 -26.87
C ILE A 233 -14.97 8.14 -27.86
N SER A 234 -14.07 8.01 -28.85
CA SER A 234 -13.83 9.03 -29.87
C SER A 234 -15.06 9.25 -30.76
N SER A 235 -15.74 8.19 -31.16
CA SER A 235 -16.98 8.29 -31.94
C SER A 235 -18.11 8.95 -31.16
N TYR A 236 -18.19 8.70 -29.83
CA TYR A 236 -19.14 9.36 -28.96
C TYR A 236 -18.84 10.85 -28.78
N GLN A 237 -17.57 11.24 -28.64
CA GLN A 237 -17.16 12.65 -28.55
C GLN A 237 -17.46 13.40 -29.86
N ILE A 238 -17.19 12.80 -31.02
CA ILE A 238 -17.52 13.37 -32.33
C ILE A 238 -19.03 13.53 -32.44
N CYS A 239 -19.80 12.51 -32.09
CA CYS A 239 -21.27 12.55 -32.09
C CYS A 239 -21.82 13.68 -31.21
N LYS A 240 -21.24 13.87 -30.01
CA LYS A 240 -21.64 14.94 -29.06
C LYS A 240 -21.34 16.34 -29.60
N ASN A 241 -20.21 16.49 -30.29
CA ASN A 241 -19.75 17.81 -30.76
C ASN A 241 -20.36 18.21 -32.13
N THR A 242 -20.71 17.25 -33.00
CA THR A 242 -21.18 17.51 -34.35
C THR A 242 -22.67 17.23 -34.57
N ASN A 243 -23.38 16.71 -33.58
CA ASN A 243 -24.74 16.17 -33.71
C ASN A 243 -24.90 15.07 -34.77
N GLN A 244 -23.81 14.60 -35.36
CA GLN A 244 -23.76 13.52 -36.34
C GLN A 244 -23.41 12.22 -35.61
N CYS A 245 -24.40 11.41 -35.30
CA CYS A 245 -24.20 10.13 -34.64
C CYS A 245 -24.33 8.98 -35.63
N ASP A 246 -23.27 8.23 -35.82
CA ASP A 246 -23.30 6.97 -36.52
C ASP A 246 -24.19 5.94 -35.78
N LYS A 247 -24.74 4.96 -36.55
CA LYS A 247 -25.59 3.90 -36.01
C LYS A 247 -24.97 3.13 -34.83
N LYS A 248 -23.63 3.05 -34.76
CA LYS A 248 -22.90 2.42 -33.65
C LYS A 248 -22.96 3.23 -32.35
N SER A 249 -22.92 4.55 -32.42
CA SER A 249 -22.96 5.42 -31.23
C SER A 249 -24.39 5.54 -30.64
N LYS A 250 -25.43 5.25 -31.44
CA LYS A 250 -26.82 5.18 -30.94
C LYS A 250 -27.10 3.98 -30.02
N ARG A 251 -26.27 2.91 -30.10
CA ARG A 251 -26.40 1.73 -29.24
C ARG A 251 -25.86 1.97 -27.83
N ILE A 252 -25.03 2.99 -27.62
CA ILE A 252 -24.45 3.34 -26.32
C ILE A 252 -25.39 4.24 -25.50
N LYS A 253 -26.40 4.84 -26.12
CA LYS A 253 -27.40 5.69 -25.48
C LYS A 253 -28.59 4.94 -24.88
N LYS A 254 -28.67 3.62 -25.03
CA LYS A 254 -29.65 2.75 -24.41
C LYS A 254 -28.98 1.88 -23.34
#